data_7798b8add49a8ceea7c2dc6729c89170
#
_entry.id   7798b8add49a8ceea7c2dc6729c89170
#
_cell.length_a   1.000
_cell.length_b   1.000
_cell.length_c   1.000
_cell.angle_alpha   90.00
_cell.angle_beta   90.00
_cell.angle_gamma   90.00
#
_symmetry.space_group_name_H-M   'P 1'
#
loop_
_entity.id
_entity.type
_entity.pdbx_description
1 polymer ?
#
loop_
_entity_poly.entity_id
_entity_poly.type
_entity_poly.pdbx_seq_one_letter_code
_entity_poly.pdbx_strand_id
1 'polypeptide(L)' 'MNITLFSKNNCMQCKMTKRFLAENNINFEEVNIDNEPNAIDWLKEQGFQSVPVITSDATTVVGFRPDQLRQLAS' A
#
# COMPACT_ATOMS: atom_id res chain seq x y z
N MET A 1 -1.54 -11.65 9.70
CA MET A 1 -2.25 -10.81 8.72
C MET A 1 -1.28 -10.39 7.63
N ASN A 2 -1.63 -10.61 6.38
CA ASN A 2 -0.76 -10.29 5.26
C ASN A 2 -1.11 -8.91 4.71
N ILE A 3 -0.17 -7.98 4.85
CA ILE A 3 -0.37 -6.61 4.38
C ILE A 3 0.63 -6.37 3.26
N THR A 4 0.13 -5.90 2.13
CA THR A 4 0.95 -5.57 0.97
C THR A 4 0.75 -4.10 0.61
N LEU A 5 1.86 -3.41 0.43
CA LEU A 5 1.86 -2.02 -0.04
C LEU A 5 2.34 -1.99 -1.47
N PHE A 6 1.49 -1.50 -2.38
CA PHE A 6 1.88 -1.22 -3.75
C PHE A 6 2.34 0.22 -3.86
N SER A 7 3.56 0.42 -4.33
CA SER A 7 4.19 1.73 -4.39
C SER A 7 4.87 1.93 -5.73
N LYS A 8 5.41 3.14 -5.94
CA LYS A 8 6.22 3.44 -7.11
C LYS A 8 7.35 4.39 -6.71
N ASN A 9 8.32 4.56 -7.61
CA ASN A 9 9.41 5.51 -7.39
C ASN A 9 8.87 6.94 -7.41
N ASN A 10 9.51 7.82 -6.67
CA ASN A 10 9.16 9.24 -6.63
C ASN A 10 7.72 9.51 -6.24
N CYS A 11 7.20 8.72 -5.30
CA CYS A 11 5.84 8.86 -4.79
C CYS A 11 5.90 9.30 -3.33
N MET A 12 5.55 10.57 -3.09
CA MET A 12 5.61 11.11 -1.73
C MET A 12 4.63 10.40 -0.80
N GLN A 13 3.40 10.17 -1.27
CA GLN A 13 2.39 9.49 -0.44
C GLN A 13 2.80 8.05 -0.14
N CYS A 14 3.48 7.40 -1.07
CA CYS A 14 3.97 6.05 -0.82
C CYS A 14 5.02 6.05 0.29
N LYS A 15 5.90 7.05 0.28
CA LYS A 15 6.91 7.18 1.33
C LYS A 15 6.26 7.44 2.68
N MET A 16 5.28 8.31 2.72
CA MET A 16 4.56 8.62 3.95
C MET A 16 3.84 7.38 4.48
N THR A 17 3.25 6.59 3.60
CA THR A 17 2.57 5.37 3.99
C THR A 17 3.54 4.35 4.57
N LYS A 18 4.69 4.14 3.93
CA LYS A 18 5.71 3.24 4.44
C LYS A 18 6.17 3.66 5.82
N ARG A 19 6.42 4.94 5.99
CA ARG A 19 6.87 5.49 7.25
C ARG A 19 5.81 5.28 8.35
N PHE A 20 4.56 5.55 8.02
CA PHE A 20 3.46 5.37 8.97
C PHE A 20 3.36 3.92 9.42
N LEU A 21 3.41 2.99 8.47
CA LEU A 21 3.32 1.57 8.81
C LEU A 21 4.48 1.14 9.70
N ALA A 22 5.70 1.58 9.39
CA ALA A 22 6.87 1.24 10.16
C ALA A 22 6.79 1.83 11.58
N GLU A 23 6.36 3.08 11.70
CA GLU A 23 6.26 3.75 13.00
C GLU A 23 5.20 3.13 13.90
N ASN A 24 4.20 2.47 13.30
CA ASN A 24 3.15 1.80 14.06
C ASN A 24 3.37 0.30 14.19
N ASN A 25 4.59 -0.16 13.89
CA ASN A 25 4.98 -1.57 14.02
C ASN A 25 4.09 -2.51 13.20
N ILE A 26 3.64 -2.04 12.05
CA ILE A 26 2.84 -2.84 11.13
C ILE A 26 3.78 -3.46 10.11
N ASN A 27 3.86 -4.79 10.10
CA ASN A 27 4.68 -5.50 9.11
C ASN A 27 3.94 -5.55 7.78
N PHE A 28 4.68 -5.31 6.70
CA PHE A 28 4.10 -5.33 5.36
C PHE A 28 5.15 -5.74 4.34
N GLU A 29 4.65 -6.23 3.21
CA GLU A 29 5.49 -6.45 2.04
C GLU A 29 5.29 -5.28 1.09
N GLU A 30 6.38 -4.82 0.49
CA GLU A 30 6.32 -3.75 -0.50
C GLU A 30 6.48 -4.32 -1.90
N VAL A 31 5.55 -3.95 -2.77
CA VAL A 31 5.65 -4.25 -4.20
C VAL A 31 5.80 -2.92 -4.93
N ASN A 32 6.99 -2.66 -5.44
CA ASN A 32 7.26 -1.46 -6.23
C ASN A 32 6.87 -1.75 -7.67
N ILE A 33 5.81 -1.08 -8.15
CA ILE A 33 5.26 -1.36 -9.47
C ILE A 33 6.19 -0.98 -10.62
N ASP A 34 7.16 -0.11 -10.36
CA ASP A 34 8.17 0.21 -11.37
C ASP A 34 9.12 -0.97 -11.62
N ASN A 35 9.28 -1.84 -10.63
CA ASN A 35 10.09 -3.04 -10.74
C ASN A 35 9.25 -4.30 -11.03
N GLU A 36 7.94 -4.20 -10.92
CA GLU A 36 7.02 -5.32 -11.05
C GLU A 36 5.88 -4.95 -11.99
N PRO A 37 6.11 -4.96 -13.31
CA PRO A 37 5.07 -4.52 -14.26
C PRO A 37 3.78 -5.31 -14.19
N ASN A 38 3.85 -6.59 -13.80
CA ASN A 38 2.64 -7.40 -13.65
C ASN A 38 1.72 -6.87 -12.56
N ALA A 39 2.28 -6.19 -11.56
CA ALA A 39 1.48 -5.60 -10.50
C ALA A 39 0.63 -4.45 -11.02
N ILE A 40 1.12 -3.71 -12.02
CA ILE A 40 0.35 -2.64 -12.64
C ILE A 40 -0.92 -3.20 -13.28
N ASP A 41 -0.79 -4.30 -14.00
CA ASP A 41 -1.92 -4.93 -14.65
C ASP A 41 -2.93 -5.44 -13.62
N TRP A 42 -2.44 -6.05 -12.55
CA TRP A 42 -3.30 -6.53 -11.48
C TRP A 42 -4.09 -5.38 -10.84
N LEU A 43 -3.40 -4.25 -10.56
CA LEU A 43 -4.06 -3.09 -9.96
C LEU A 43 -5.16 -2.54 -10.86
N LYS A 44 -4.89 -2.47 -12.16
CA LYS A 44 -5.89 -2.01 -13.13
C LYS A 44 -7.09 -2.93 -13.18
N GLU A 45 -6.88 -4.23 -13.13
CA GLU A 45 -7.96 -5.20 -13.12
C GLU A 45 -8.85 -5.03 -11.89
N GLN A 46 -8.26 -4.63 -10.76
CA GLN A 46 -9.00 -4.39 -9.53
C GLN A 46 -9.66 -3.02 -9.50
N GLY A 47 -9.47 -2.20 -10.53
CA GLY A 47 -10.05 -0.88 -10.61
C GLY A 47 -9.24 0.23 -9.95
N PHE A 48 -8.01 -0.05 -9.54
CA PHE A 48 -7.14 0.96 -8.92
C PHE A 48 -6.40 1.73 -10.00
N GLN A 49 -6.36 3.05 -9.86
CA GLN A 49 -5.71 3.93 -10.85
C GLN A 49 -4.50 4.67 -10.27
N SER A 50 -4.22 4.51 -9.00
CA SER A 50 -3.13 5.23 -8.36
C SER A 50 -2.54 4.40 -7.24
N VAL A 51 -1.33 4.77 -6.83
CA VAL A 51 -0.67 4.23 -5.64
C VAL A 51 -0.49 5.37 -4.65
N PRO A 52 -0.32 5.11 -3.35
CA PRO A 52 -0.19 3.79 -2.74
C PRO A 52 -1.51 3.04 -2.64
N VAL A 53 -1.44 1.72 -2.70
CA VAL A 53 -2.57 0.84 -2.41
C VAL A 53 -2.10 -0.16 -1.37
N ILE A 54 -2.82 -0.26 -0.28
CA ILE A 54 -2.48 -1.18 0.81
C ILE A 54 -3.58 -2.23 0.91
N THR A 55 -3.22 -3.48 0.73
CA THR A 55 -4.17 -4.59 0.80
C THR A 55 -3.90 -5.45 2.02
N SER A 56 -4.99 -5.95 2.61
CA SER A 56 -4.92 -6.92 3.70
C SER A 56 -6.04 -7.93 3.52
N ASP A 57 -6.09 -8.91 4.42
CA ASP A 57 -7.13 -9.94 4.35
C ASP A 57 -8.54 -9.35 4.51
N ALA A 58 -8.65 -8.25 5.23
CA ALA A 58 -9.95 -7.70 5.62
C ALA A 58 -10.32 -6.41 4.89
N THR A 59 -9.35 -5.67 4.36
CA THR A 59 -9.64 -4.34 3.83
C THR A 59 -8.58 -3.90 2.83
N THR A 60 -8.93 -2.87 2.05
CA THR A 60 -8.02 -2.22 1.11
C THR A 60 -8.08 -0.72 1.37
N VAL A 61 -6.90 -0.10 1.43
CA VAL A 61 -6.77 1.34 1.62
C VAL A 61 -6.09 1.93 0.40
N VAL A 62 -6.67 2.96 -0.20
CA VAL A 62 -6.11 3.65 -1.36
C VAL A 62 -5.69 5.06 -0.94
N GLY A 63 -4.44 5.39 -1.25
CA GLY A 63 -3.86 6.67 -0.86
C GLY A 63 -3.36 6.65 0.58
N PHE A 64 -2.78 7.76 1.01
CA PHE A 64 -2.30 7.88 2.38
C PHE A 64 -3.47 8.31 3.27
N ARG A 65 -4.00 7.33 4.02
CA ARG A 65 -5.14 7.56 4.92
C ARG A 65 -4.80 7.02 6.30
N PRO A 66 -4.19 7.87 7.15
CA PRO A 66 -3.72 7.42 8.47
C PRO A 66 -4.82 6.85 9.34
N ASP A 67 -6.03 7.42 9.27
CA ASP A 67 -7.15 6.95 10.08
C ASP A 67 -7.57 5.51 9.70
N GLN A 68 -7.52 5.19 8.41
CA GLN A 68 -7.82 3.83 7.96
C GLN A 68 -6.64 2.88 8.22
N LEU A 69 -5.42 3.38 8.05
CA LEU A 69 -4.23 2.58 8.28
C LEU A 69 -4.08 2.18 9.74
N ARG A 70 -4.52 3.03 10.67
CA ARG A 70 -4.47 2.69 12.10
C ARG A 70 -5.28 1.46 12.43
N GLN A 71 -6.35 1.20 11.69
CA GLN A 71 -7.17 0.04 11.91
C GLN A 71 -6.43 -1.26 11.63
N LEU A 72 -5.38 -1.21 10.81
CA LEU A 72 -4.55 -2.37 10.54
C LEU A 72 -3.66 -2.74 11.71
N ALA A 73 -3.42 -1.79 12.62
CA ALA A 73 -2.57 -2.00 13.78
C ALA A 73 -3.33 -2.58 14.99
N SER A 74 -4.62 -2.57 14.96
CA SER A 74 -5.45 -3.01 16.09
C SER A 74 -5.81 -4.48 16.03
#